data_e2e989d4a9bff6ac1eef4b1f04784219
#
_entry.id   e2e989d4a9bff6ac1eef4b1f04784219
#
_cell.length_a   1.000
_cell.length_b   1.000
_cell.length_c   1.000
_cell.angle_alpha   90.00
_cell.angle_beta   90.00
_cell.angle_gamma   90.00
#
_symmetry.space_group_name_H-M   'P 1'
#
loop_
_entity.id
_entity.type
_entity.pdbx_description
1 polymer ?
#
loop_
_entity_poly.entity_id
_entity_poly.type
_entity_poly.pdbx_seq_one_letter_code
_entity_poly.pdbx_strand_id
1 'polypeptide(L)'
;GASVVGAMVTWHGVALLKQVKQALPSRFGATIRFYIAAAFMLPFGAALGAMTAFPGLEKTLHAQFLLAHEAVNVLGFVGVTVVGTLITFWPTMLRTKMVENALGISVRALQLMIAGVLVTALSAIFGGVPGARFAAGAGLLVYCAGLLMVAVIMVRTMRTKRPSEFPPMSVGAGFIWLVLGVLATAFMVLSTPFAELDMRAVTPVFVAGFLLQVLLGAMSYLLPQRMGGGPAVVRASNKEFSRFAAARVTVVNLSLIVFMLPTTLTGSWVKVTVSAMGALG
;
A
#
# COMPACT_ATOMS: atom_id res chain seq x y z
N GLY A 1 -9.71 3.04 -22.83
CA GLY A 1 -9.57 3.58 -21.46
C GLY A 1 -8.17 3.38 -20.89
N ALA A 2 -7.73 2.14 -20.66
CA ALA A 2 -6.44 1.85 -20.00
C ALA A 2 -5.21 2.43 -20.72
N SER A 3 -5.17 2.35 -22.04
CA SER A 3 -4.06 2.89 -22.85
C SER A 3 -3.90 4.41 -22.71
N VAL A 4 -5.02 5.14 -22.67
CA VAL A 4 -5.02 6.61 -22.49
C VAL A 4 -4.51 6.97 -21.09
N VAL A 5 -5.01 6.30 -20.05
CA VAL A 5 -4.57 6.52 -18.66
C VAL A 5 -3.07 6.19 -18.54
N GLY A 6 -2.63 5.06 -19.07
CA GLY A 6 -1.22 4.67 -19.08
C GLY A 6 -0.31 5.70 -19.76
N ALA A 7 -0.72 6.20 -20.93
CA ALA A 7 0.02 7.24 -21.66
C ALA A 7 0.10 8.56 -20.87
N MET A 8 -1.02 9.01 -20.29
CA MET A 8 -1.07 10.25 -19.50
C MET A 8 -0.21 10.17 -18.24
N VAL A 9 -0.25 9.04 -17.54
CA VAL A 9 0.56 8.86 -16.31
C VAL A 9 2.04 8.71 -16.65
N THR A 10 2.38 8.04 -17.76
CA THR A 10 3.76 7.99 -18.26
C THR A 10 4.28 9.39 -18.59
N TRP A 11 3.48 10.18 -19.33
CA TRP A 11 3.82 11.57 -19.63
C TRP A 11 4.01 12.41 -18.36
N HIS A 12 3.13 12.25 -17.38
CA HIS A 12 3.27 12.91 -16.08
C HIS A 12 4.56 12.49 -15.36
N GLY A 13 4.92 11.20 -15.36
CA GLY A 13 6.18 10.70 -14.80
C GLY A 13 7.41 11.32 -15.48
N VAL A 14 7.39 11.44 -16.83
CA VAL A 14 8.46 12.10 -17.59
C VAL A 14 8.53 13.60 -17.26
N ALA A 15 7.39 14.28 -17.12
CA ALA A 15 7.33 15.69 -16.73
C ALA A 15 7.95 15.91 -15.33
N LEU A 16 7.58 15.06 -14.36
CA LEU A 16 8.18 15.09 -13.01
C LEU A 16 9.70 14.87 -13.05
N LEU A 17 10.18 13.91 -13.84
CA LEU A 17 11.61 13.66 -14.01
C LEU A 17 12.36 14.89 -14.53
N LYS A 18 11.80 15.59 -15.53
CA LYS A 18 12.40 16.81 -16.08
C LYS A 18 12.45 17.92 -15.03
N GLN A 19 11.35 18.12 -14.27
CA GLN A 19 11.28 19.13 -13.23
C GLN A 19 12.26 18.86 -12.09
N VAL A 20 12.43 17.62 -11.66
CA VAL A 20 13.37 17.24 -10.59
C VAL A 20 14.82 17.49 -10.99
N LYS A 21 15.18 17.24 -12.25
CA LYS A 21 16.53 17.53 -12.75
C LYS A 21 16.88 19.03 -12.74
N GLN A 22 15.88 19.89 -12.78
CA GLN A 22 16.02 21.35 -12.78
C GLN A 22 15.82 21.97 -11.38
N ALA A 23 15.27 21.22 -10.43
CA ALA A 23 14.95 21.72 -9.10
C ALA A 23 16.18 21.69 -8.17
N LEU A 24 16.23 22.67 -7.27
CA LEU A 24 17.20 22.65 -6.16
C LEU A 24 16.90 21.48 -5.19
N PRO A 25 17.92 20.96 -4.48
CA PRO A 25 17.72 19.91 -3.50
C PRO A 25 16.66 20.29 -2.48
N SER A 26 15.64 19.44 -2.31
CA SER A 26 14.55 19.70 -1.38
C SER A 26 14.32 18.50 -0.45
N ARG A 27 13.72 18.76 0.72
CA ARG A 27 13.29 17.72 1.66
C ARG A 27 12.27 16.73 1.06
N PHE A 28 11.62 17.10 -0.04
CA PHE A 28 10.65 16.26 -0.76
C PHE A 28 11.29 15.41 -1.86
N GLY A 29 12.59 15.55 -2.11
CA GLY A 29 13.28 14.84 -3.20
C GLY A 29 13.14 13.32 -3.13
N ALA A 30 13.12 12.73 -1.92
CA ALA A 30 12.88 11.31 -1.77
C ALA A 30 11.45 10.94 -2.18
N THR A 31 10.43 11.63 -1.66
CA THR A 31 9.01 11.40 -1.99
C THR A 31 8.76 11.48 -3.49
N ILE A 32 9.35 12.46 -4.17
CA ILE A 32 9.20 12.62 -5.62
C ILE A 32 9.78 11.42 -6.39
N ARG A 33 10.90 10.84 -5.94
CA ARG A 33 11.46 9.61 -6.54
C ARG A 33 10.48 8.43 -6.45
N PHE A 34 9.76 8.29 -5.32
CA PHE A 34 8.71 7.28 -5.20
C PHE A 34 7.58 7.52 -6.20
N TYR A 35 7.13 8.76 -6.37
CA TYR A 35 6.06 9.09 -7.32
C TYR A 35 6.48 8.84 -8.77
N ILE A 36 7.70 9.17 -9.13
CA ILE A 36 8.25 8.89 -10.46
C ILE A 36 8.28 7.38 -10.70
N ALA A 37 8.85 6.61 -9.76
CA ALA A 37 8.90 5.16 -9.87
C ALA A 37 7.50 4.54 -9.99
N ALA A 38 6.56 4.97 -9.15
CA ALA A 38 5.18 4.52 -9.20
C ALA A 38 4.48 4.86 -10.53
N ALA A 39 4.66 6.09 -11.06
CA ALA A 39 4.08 6.51 -12.32
C ALA A 39 4.49 5.61 -13.49
N PHE A 40 5.74 5.14 -13.50
CA PHE A 40 6.21 4.20 -14.52
C PHE A 40 5.70 2.76 -14.33
N MET A 41 5.25 2.37 -13.13
CA MET A 41 4.66 1.05 -12.91
C MET A 41 3.26 0.91 -13.51
N LEU A 42 2.44 1.96 -13.46
CA LEU A 42 1.03 1.89 -13.86
C LEU A 42 0.80 1.41 -15.31
N PRO A 43 1.51 1.91 -16.34
CA PRO A 43 1.28 1.43 -17.72
C PRO A 43 1.61 -0.05 -17.90
N PHE A 44 2.64 -0.56 -17.24
CA PHE A 44 2.97 -1.99 -17.24
C PHE A 44 1.88 -2.80 -16.53
N GLY A 45 1.44 -2.35 -15.37
CA GLY A 45 0.34 -2.97 -14.65
C GLY A 45 -0.97 -2.96 -15.46
N ALA A 46 -1.29 -1.87 -16.17
CA ALA A 46 -2.46 -1.80 -17.03
C ALA A 46 -2.37 -2.79 -18.21
N ALA A 47 -1.20 -2.96 -18.82
CA ALA A 47 -0.96 -3.96 -19.87
C ALA A 47 -1.14 -5.38 -19.34
N LEU A 48 -0.59 -5.70 -18.17
CA LEU A 48 -0.77 -7.01 -17.52
C LEU A 48 -2.25 -7.28 -17.19
N GLY A 49 -2.99 -6.28 -16.70
CA GLY A 49 -4.43 -6.40 -16.46
C GLY A 49 -5.23 -6.64 -17.74
N ALA A 50 -4.84 -6.05 -18.86
CA ALA A 50 -5.44 -6.36 -20.16
C ALA A 50 -5.20 -7.82 -20.57
N MET A 51 -4.04 -8.38 -20.25
CA MET A 51 -3.75 -9.81 -20.51
C MET A 51 -4.66 -10.74 -19.71
N THR A 52 -4.99 -10.41 -18.45
CA THR A 52 -5.92 -11.22 -17.64
C THR A 52 -7.36 -11.23 -18.16
N ALA A 53 -7.72 -10.24 -18.98
CA ALA A 53 -9.07 -10.13 -19.56
C ALA A 53 -9.24 -10.92 -20.87
N PHE A 54 -8.20 -11.60 -21.39
CA PHE A 54 -8.31 -12.37 -22.62
C PHE A 54 -9.21 -13.59 -22.44
N PRO A 55 -10.25 -13.77 -23.30
CA PRO A 55 -11.11 -14.93 -23.26
C PRO A 55 -10.34 -16.23 -23.54
N GLY A 56 -10.57 -17.25 -22.73
CA GLY A 56 -9.95 -18.57 -22.93
C GLY A 56 -8.50 -18.67 -22.46
N LEU A 57 -7.99 -17.70 -21.70
CA LEU A 57 -6.66 -17.80 -21.10
C LEU A 57 -6.61 -19.02 -20.16
N GLU A 58 -5.58 -19.83 -20.32
CA GLU A 58 -5.35 -21.02 -19.48
C GLU A 58 -5.21 -20.58 -18.00
N LYS A 59 -5.77 -21.39 -17.09
CA LYS A 59 -5.90 -21.05 -15.66
C LYS A 59 -4.56 -20.67 -15.03
N THR A 60 -3.49 -21.39 -15.34
CA THR A 60 -2.15 -21.11 -14.81
C THR A 60 -1.62 -19.77 -15.30
N LEU A 61 -1.75 -19.52 -16.61
CA LEU A 61 -1.33 -18.25 -17.20
C LEU A 61 -2.15 -17.07 -16.65
N HIS A 62 -3.46 -17.27 -16.45
CA HIS A 62 -4.31 -16.25 -15.82
C HIS A 62 -3.82 -15.91 -14.41
N ALA A 63 -3.52 -16.91 -13.58
CA ALA A 63 -2.99 -16.70 -12.23
C ALA A 63 -1.62 -16.01 -12.22
N GLN A 64 -0.76 -16.36 -13.17
CA GLN A 64 0.56 -15.75 -13.35
C GLN A 64 0.45 -14.27 -13.73
N PHE A 65 -0.38 -13.93 -14.74
CA PHE A 65 -0.60 -12.53 -15.13
C PHE A 65 -1.33 -11.75 -14.05
N LEU A 66 -2.26 -12.37 -13.31
CA LEU A 66 -2.95 -11.72 -12.20
C LEU A 66 -1.97 -11.36 -11.08
N LEU A 67 -1.09 -12.28 -10.66
CA LEU A 67 -0.05 -12.00 -9.68
C LEU A 67 0.90 -10.87 -10.15
N ALA A 68 1.33 -10.91 -11.41
CA ALA A 68 2.18 -9.88 -11.98
C ALA A 68 1.46 -8.51 -12.03
N HIS A 69 0.19 -8.50 -12.43
CA HIS A 69 -0.68 -7.31 -12.45
C HIS A 69 -0.84 -6.70 -11.05
N GLU A 70 -1.16 -7.51 -10.06
CA GLU A 70 -1.32 -7.06 -8.68
C GLU A 70 0.01 -6.58 -8.08
N ALA A 71 1.11 -7.30 -8.32
CA ALA A 71 2.43 -6.86 -7.87
C ALA A 71 2.79 -5.49 -8.44
N VAL A 72 2.56 -5.26 -9.73
CA VAL A 72 2.90 -3.98 -10.38
C VAL A 72 1.94 -2.86 -9.97
N ASN A 73 0.63 -3.10 -9.93
CA ASN A 73 -0.35 -2.05 -9.62
C ASN A 73 -0.53 -1.83 -8.12
N VAL A 74 -0.76 -2.90 -7.33
CA VAL A 74 -1.04 -2.74 -5.90
C VAL A 74 0.25 -2.40 -5.15
N LEU A 75 1.33 -3.12 -5.41
CA LEU A 75 2.60 -2.87 -4.70
C LEU A 75 3.45 -1.80 -5.41
N GLY A 76 3.60 -1.89 -6.74
CA GLY A 76 4.46 -0.99 -7.52
C GLY A 76 3.86 0.42 -7.69
N PHE A 77 2.58 0.56 -8.04
CA PHE A 77 1.98 1.87 -8.21
C PHE A 77 1.40 2.41 -6.89
N VAL A 78 0.42 1.73 -6.30
CA VAL A 78 -0.28 2.24 -5.11
C VAL A 78 0.62 2.18 -3.88
N GLY A 79 1.23 1.03 -3.60
CA GLY A 79 2.06 0.81 -2.41
C GLY A 79 3.26 1.75 -2.38
N VAL A 80 4.01 1.86 -3.49
CA VAL A 80 5.15 2.79 -3.60
C VAL A 80 4.70 4.24 -3.45
N THR A 81 3.58 4.66 -4.06
CA THR A 81 3.02 6.02 -3.91
C THR A 81 2.69 6.32 -2.45
N VAL A 82 1.96 5.43 -1.78
CA VAL A 82 1.56 5.60 -0.39
C VAL A 82 2.78 5.67 0.52
N VAL A 83 3.70 4.71 0.37
CA VAL A 83 4.93 4.66 1.20
C VAL A 83 5.79 5.92 0.99
N GLY A 84 5.93 6.39 -0.24
CA GLY A 84 6.63 7.64 -0.54
C GLY A 84 5.98 8.86 0.14
N THR A 85 4.64 8.89 0.17
CA THR A 85 3.88 9.92 0.88
C THR A 85 4.14 9.86 2.39
N LEU A 86 4.15 8.66 2.98
CA LEU A 86 4.30 8.47 4.41
C LEU A 86 5.63 9.00 4.96
N ILE A 87 6.70 9.03 4.17
CA ILE A 87 8.01 9.53 4.62
C ILE A 87 7.92 10.98 5.14
N THR A 88 7.11 11.82 4.50
CA THR A 88 6.91 13.22 4.89
C THR A 88 5.59 13.43 5.64
N PHE A 89 4.56 12.67 5.31
CA PHE A 89 3.24 12.84 5.86
C PHE A 89 3.11 12.27 7.29
N TRP A 90 3.80 11.16 7.59
CA TRP A 90 3.79 10.57 8.92
C TRP A 90 4.28 11.52 10.03
N PRO A 91 5.50 12.11 9.93
CA PRO A 91 5.93 13.11 10.91
C PRO A 91 5.03 14.36 10.91
N THR A 92 4.44 14.75 9.79
CA THR A 92 3.50 15.87 9.69
C THR A 92 2.24 15.62 10.51
N MET A 93 1.61 14.43 10.38
CA MET A 93 0.43 14.06 11.18
C MET A 93 0.74 14.01 12.68
N LEU A 94 1.94 13.54 13.04
CA LEU A 94 2.40 13.51 14.43
C LEU A 94 2.90 14.87 14.93
N ARG A 95 2.97 15.90 14.07
CA ARG A 95 3.50 17.22 14.39
C ARG A 95 4.92 17.15 14.97
N THR A 96 5.78 16.34 14.31
CA THR A 96 7.18 16.14 14.66
C THR A 96 8.10 16.49 13.48
N LYS A 97 9.40 16.56 13.75
CA LYS A 97 10.41 16.65 12.69
C LYS A 97 10.67 15.27 12.10
N MET A 98 11.15 15.25 10.85
CA MET A 98 11.66 14.00 10.25
C MET A 98 12.85 13.50 11.06
N VAL A 99 12.92 12.18 11.25
CA VAL A 99 14.05 11.55 11.92
C VAL A 99 15.32 11.67 11.08
N GLU A 100 16.46 11.67 11.75
CA GLU A 100 17.74 11.73 11.10
C GLU A 100 17.95 10.57 10.12
N ASN A 101 18.59 10.86 8.99
CA ASN A 101 18.84 9.90 7.90
C ASN A 101 17.58 9.27 7.25
N ALA A 102 16.38 9.80 7.51
CA ALA A 102 15.15 9.28 6.90
C ALA A 102 15.21 9.25 5.36
N LEU A 103 15.81 10.27 4.75
CA LEU A 103 15.94 10.36 3.29
C LEU A 103 16.86 9.26 2.72
N GLY A 104 17.99 8.99 3.35
CA GLY A 104 18.91 7.93 2.92
C GLY A 104 18.29 6.54 3.06
N ILE A 105 17.59 6.28 4.17
CA ILE A 105 16.87 5.02 4.40
C ILE A 105 15.76 4.86 3.36
N SER A 106 14.98 5.90 3.07
CA SER A 106 13.86 5.82 2.12
C SER A 106 14.31 5.55 0.69
N VAL A 107 15.45 6.08 0.25
CA VAL A 107 15.99 5.77 -1.09
C VAL A 107 16.35 4.29 -1.22
N ARG A 108 16.99 3.71 -0.22
CA ARG A 108 17.30 2.27 -0.20
C ARG A 108 16.02 1.43 -0.13
N ALA A 109 15.04 1.84 0.67
CA ALA A 109 13.74 1.20 0.73
C ALA A 109 13.06 1.18 -0.65
N LEU A 110 13.05 2.30 -1.37
CA LEU A 110 12.51 2.38 -2.73
C LEU A 110 13.22 1.40 -3.67
N GLN A 111 14.55 1.33 -3.62
CA GLN A 111 15.31 0.39 -4.47
C GLN A 111 14.89 -1.06 -4.22
N LEU A 112 14.77 -1.47 -2.95
CA LEU A 112 14.30 -2.82 -2.59
C LEU A 112 12.85 -3.05 -3.02
N MET A 113 11.95 -2.08 -2.82
CA MET A 113 10.56 -2.20 -3.22
C MET A 113 10.43 -2.37 -4.74
N ILE A 114 11.12 -1.55 -5.53
CA ILE A 114 11.09 -1.67 -6.99
C ILE A 114 11.72 -2.99 -7.46
N ALA A 115 12.88 -3.36 -6.92
CA ALA A 115 13.50 -4.65 -7.22
C ALA A 115 12.56 -5.82 -6.89
N GLY A 116 11.91 -5.78 -5.72
CA GLY A 116 10.95 -6.78 -5.29
C GLY A 116 9.76 -6.91 -6.25
N VAL A 117 9.16 -5.79 -6.66
CA VAL A 117 8.05 -5.79 -7.63
C VAL A 117 8.50 -6.37 -8.97
N LEU A 118 9.64 -5.93 -9.49
CA LEU A 118 10.15 -6.40 -10.79
C LEU A 118 10.47 -7.91 -10.76
N VAL A 119 11.14 -8.38 -9.71
CA VAL A 119 11.45 -9.82 -9.57
C VAL A 119 10.15 -10.62 -9.47
N THR A 120 9.18 -10.18 -8.66
CA THR A 120 7.88 -10.87 -8.53
C THR A 120 7.14 -10.92 -9.86
N ALA A 121 6.99 -9.79 -10.54
CA ALA A 121 6.24 -9.70 -11.78
C ALA A 121 6.89 -10.50 -12.92
N LEU A 122 8.19 -10.35 -13.11
CA LEU A 122 8.93 -11.09 -14.16
C LEU A 122 8.90 -12.59 -13.88
N SER A 123 9.13 -13.03 -12.63
CA SER A 123 9.07 -14.44 -12.29
C SER A 123 7.67 -15.02 -12.45
N ALA A 124 6.61 -14.26 -12.18
CA ALA A 124 5.26 -14.69 -12.43
C ALA A 124 4.95 -14.83 -13.93
N ILE A 125 5.34 -13.85 -14.75
CA ILE A 125 5.17 -13.89 -16.23
C ILE A 125 5.90 -15.11 -16.82
N PHE A 126 7.11 -15.40 -16.36
CA PHE A 126 7.90 -16.55 -16.79
C PHE A 126 7.70 -17.79 -15.89
N GLY A 127 6.49 -17.96 -15.36
CA GLY A 127 6.17 -18.98 -14.36
C GLY A 127 6.34 -20.43 -14.80
N GLY A 128 6.50 -20.71 -16.10
CA GLY A 128 6.86 -22.02 -16.64
C GLY A 128 8.33 -22.41 -16.40
N VAL A 129 9.19 -21.47 -16.01
CA VAL A 129 10.60 -21.74 -15.71
C VAL A 129 10.73 -22.42 -14.34
N PRO A 130 11.52 -23.51 -14.20
CA PRO A 130 11.78 -24.13 -12.91
C PRO A 130 12.26 -23.10 -11.87
N GLY A 131 11.63 -23.09 -10.69
CA GLY A 131 12.00 -22.15 -9.64
C GLY A 131 11.34 -20.77 -9.71
N ALA A 132 10.61 -20.44 -10.78
CA ALA A 132 9.97 -19.12 -10.94
C ALA A 132 9.08 -18.74 -9.77
N ARG A 133 8.33 -19.69 -9.20
CA ARG A 133 7.50 -19.48 -8.02
C ARG A 133 8.32 -19.02 -6.80
N PHE A 134 9.44 -19.66 -6.56
CA PHE A 134 10.32 -19.30 -5.45
C PHE A 134 10.97 -17.92 -5.68
N ALA A 135 11.34 -17.61 -6.92
CA ALA A 135 11.83 -16.28 -7.26
C ALA A 135 10.75 -15.20 -7.08
N ALA A 136 9.50 -15.47 -7.46
CA ALA A 136 8.38 -14.56 -7.23
C ALA A 136 8.15 -14.31 -5.72
N GLY A 137 8.15 -15.37 -4.91
CA GLY A 137 8.04 -15.26 -3.46
C GLY A 137 9.22 -14.50 -2.83
N ALA A 138 10.44 -14.76 -3.29
CA ALA A 138 11.62 -14.01 -2.85
C ALA A 138 11.53 -12.51 -3.22
N GLY A 139 10.99 -12.17 -4.39
CA GLY A 139 10.73 -10.79 -4.77
C GLY A 139 9.78 -10.09 -3.80
N LEU A 140 8.71 -10.75 -3.37
CA LEU A 140 7.80 -10.22 -2.34
C LEU A 140 8.49 -10.01 -0.99
N LEU A 141 9.38 -10.92 -0.59
CA LEU A 141 10.17 -10.76 0.64
C LEU A 141 11.18 -9.60 0.54
N VAL A 142 11.78 -9.39 -0.64
CA VAL A 142 12.64 -8.21 -0.91
C VAL A 142 11.82 -6.92 -0.82
N TYR A 143 10.60 -6.90 -1.37
CA TYR A 143 9.68 -5.78 -1.21
C TYR A 143 9.38 -5.52 0.28
N CYS A 144 9.07 -6.57 1.03
CA CYS A 144 8.80 -6.49 2.46
C CYS A 144 10.01 -5.92 3.23
N ALA A 145 11.24 -6.29 2.87
CA ALA A 145 12.45 -5.70 3.47
C ALA A 145 12.51 -4.18 3.25
N GLY A 146 12.11 -3.69 2.07
CA GLY A 146 11.95 -2.26 1.81
C GLY A 146 10.89 -1.61 2.72
N LEU A 147 9.73 -2.25 2.91
CA LEU A 147 8.69 -1.78 3.85
C LEU A 147 9.22 -1.72 5.28
N LEU A 148 9.96 -2.74 5.74
CA LEU A 148 10.54 -2.77 7.08
C LEU A 148 11.54 -1.62 7.31
N MET A 149 12.30 -1.21 6.30
CA MET A 149 13.14 -0.01 6.40
C MET A 149 12.30 1.25 6.63
N VAL A 150 11.14 1.38 5.97
CA VAL A 150 10.21 2.48 6.21
C VAL A 150 9.56 2.37 7.59
N ALA A 151 9.22 1.15 8.04
CA ALA A 151 8.74 0.90 9.39
C ALA A 151 9.71 1.43 10.45
N VAL A 152 11.03 1.27 10.26
CA VAL A 152 12.05 1.84 11.16
C VAL A 152 11.92 3.36 11.25
N ILE A 153 11.71 4.07 10.12
CA ILE A 153 11.49 5.53 10.12
C ILE A 153 10.22 5.86 10.91
N MET A 154 9.12 5.14 10.66
CA MET A 154 7.84 5.36 11.33
C MET A 154 7.94 5.12 12.85
N VAL A 155 8.56 4.02 13.26
CA VAL A 155 8.76 3.69 14.69
C VAL A 155 9.66 4.70 15.39
N ARG A 156 10.75 5.13 14.76
CA ARG A 156 11.62 6.18 15.33
C ARG A 156 10.85 7.50 15.53
N THR A 157 9.99 7.87 14.56
CA THR A 157 9.11 9.05 14.68
C THR A 157 8.10 8.88 15.83
N MET A 158 7.49 7.68 15.98
CA MET A 158 6.56 7.37 17.08
C MET A 158 7.21 7.42 18.47
N ARG A 159 8.50 7.13 18.58
CA ARG A 159 9.21 7.24 19.86
C ARG A 159 9.30 8.70 20.34
N THR A 160 9.30 9.67 19.42
CA THR A 160 9.24 11.09 19.74
C THR A 160 7.84 11.52 20.15
N LYS A 161 6.81 11.07 19.41
CA LYS A 161 5.41 11.36 19.71
C LYS A 161 4.51 10.21 19.24
N ARG A 162 3.80 9.61 20.19
CA ARG A 162 2.88 8.50 19.93
C ARG A 162 1.65 8.97 19.14
N PRO A 163 1.12 8.15 18.21
CA PRO A 163 -0.15 8.43 17.56
C PRO A 163 -1.29 8.35 18.58
N SER A 164 -2.05 9.42 18.75
CA SER A 164 -3.19 9.52 19.67
C SER A 164 -4.47 10.02 18.99
N GLU A 165 -4.33 10.55 17.77
CA GLU A 165 -5.44 11.02 16.94
C GLU A 165 -5.82 9.94 15.91
N PHE A 166 -7.06 9.96 15.40
CA PHE A 166 -7.54 8.98 14.44
C PHE A 166 -6.66 8.89 13.16
N PRO A 167 -6.27 10.02 12.51
CA PRO A 167 -5.49 9.97 11.28
C PRO A 167 -4.21 9.13 11.39
N PRO A 168 -3.27 9.40 12.31
CA PRO A 168 -2.05 8.61 12.40
C PRO A 168 -2.30 7.17 12.89
N MET A 169 -3.32 6.92 13.73
CA MET A 169 -3.64 5.55 14.15
C MET A 169 -4.15 4.72 12.97
N SER A 170 -5.07 5.24 12.17
CA SER A 170 -5.63 4.57 11.00
C SER A 170 -4.55 4.32 9.94
N VAL A 171 -3.74 5.33 9.62
CA VAL A 171 -2.64 5.21 8.64
C VAL A 171 -1.59 4.20 9.12
N GLY A 172 -1.24 4.21 10.40
CA GLY A 172 -0.31 3.23 10.99
C GLY A 172 -0.84 1.80 10.90
N ALA A 173 -2.12 1.58 11.20
CA ALA A 173 -2.78 0.29 11.04
C ALA A 173 -2.78 -0.16 9.56
N GLY A 174 -3.11 0.75 8.64
CA GLY A 174 -3.06 0.48 7.20
C GLY A 174 -1.67 0.07 6.72
N PHE A 175 -0.61 0.70 7.23
CA PHE A 175 0.75 0.30 6.92
C PHE A 175 1.10 -1.11 7.45
N ILE A 176 0.63 -1.47 8.66
CA ILE A 176 0.78 -2.82 9.19
C ILE A 176 0.08 -3.84 8.29
N TRP A 177 -1.14 -3.55 7.84
CA TRP A 177 -1.87 -4.41 6.93
C TRP A 177 -1.18 -4.56 5.57
N LEU A 178 -0.52 -3.52 5.05
CA LEU A 178 0.30 -3.64 3.85
C LEU A 178 1.44 -4.66 4.05
N VAL A 179 2.16 -4.59 5.17
CA VAL A 179 3.22 -5.55 5.49
C VAL A 179 2.66 -6.96 5.61
N LEU A 180 1.57 -7.15 6.36
CA LEU A 180 0.91 -8.44 6.52
C LEU A 180 0.38 -9.00 5.19
N GLY A 181 -0.18 -8.15 4.34
CA GLY A 181 -0.65 -8.53 3.01
C GLY A 181 0.47 -9.03 2.11
N VAL A 182 1.61 -8.34 2.10
CA VAL A 182 2.78 -8.78 1.33
C VAL A 182 3.33 -10.11 1.86
N LEU A 183 3.41 -10.28 3.19
CA LEU A 183 3.87 -11.54 3.79
C LEU A 183 2.89 -12.70 3.51
N ALA A 184 1.58 -12.46 3.61
CA ALA A 184 0.57 -13.45 3.28
C ALA A 184 0.63 -13.86 1.80
N THR A 185 0.79 -12.89 0.89
CA THR A 185 0.98 -13.17 -0.54
C THR A 185 2.27 -13.96 -0.78
N ALA A 186 3.37 -13.58 -0.15
CA ALA A 186 4.63 -14.31 -0.25
C ALA A 186 4.49 -15.76 0.23
N PHE A 187 3.84 -15.97 1.37
CA PHE A 187 3.57 -17.31 1.89
C PHE A 187 2.71 -18.13 0.90
N MET A 188 1.62 -17.56 0.38
CA MET A 188 0.78 -18.20 -0.63
C MET A 188 1.58 -18.62 -1.86
N VAL A 189 2.34 -17.68 -2.43
CA VAL A 189 3.15 -17.93 -3.65
C VAL A 189 4.21 -19.00 -3.40
N LEU A 190 4.83 -19.03 -2.22
CA LEU A 190 5.85 -20.04 -1.86
C LEU A 190 5.27 -21.42 -1.56
N SER A 191 4.03 -21.50 -1.04
CA SER A 191 3.42 -22.77 -0.62
C SER A 191 2.53 -23.39 -1.68
N THR A 192 1.99 -22.61 -2.65
CA THR A 192 0.94 -23.05 -3.58
C THR A 192 1.41 -22.89 -5.02
N PRO A 193 1.21 -23.89 -5.90
CA PRO A 193 1.47 -23.78 -7.34
C PRO A 193 0.67 -22.63 -7.98
N PHE A 194 1.19 -21.98 -9.04
CA PHE A 194 0.47 -20.90 -9.74
C PHE A 194 -0.94 -21.25 -10.17
N ALA A 195 -1.16 -22.48 -10.64
CA ALA A 195 -2.49 -22.95 -11.07
C ALA A 195 -3.56 -22.98 -9.96
N GLU A 196 -3.13 -23.00 -8.70
CA GLU A 196 -4.00 -23.08 -7.52
C GLU A 196 -4.05 -21.77 -6.72
N LEU A 197 -3.31 -20.73 -7.15
CA LEU A 197 -3.30 -19.44 -6.47
C LEU A 197 -4.68 -18.78 -6.57
N ASP A 198 -5.23 -18.41 -5.42
CA ASP A 198 -6.44 -17.57 -5.32
C ASP A 198 -6.12 -16.26 -4.61
N MET A 199 -5.87 -15.22 -5.39
CA MET A 199 -5.54 -13.88 -4.88
C MET A 199 -6.71 -13.21 -4.14
N ARG A 200 -7.95 -13.75 -4.27
CA ARG A 200 -9.12 -13.25 -3.52
C ARG A 200 -8.93 -13.37 -2.02
N ALA A 201 -8.15 -14.34 -1.56
CA ALA A 201 -7.86 -14.53 -0.14
C ALA A 201 -7.14 -13.33 0.50
N VAL A 202 -6.30 -12.61 -0.24
CA VAL A 202 -5.55 -11.44 0.25
C VAL A 202 -6.17 -10.10 -0.13
N THR A 203 -7.17 -10.08 -1.02
CA THR A 203 -7.86 -8.85 -1.45
C THR A 203 -8.41 -8.02 -0.27
N PRO A 204 -9.12 -8.60 0.74
CA PRO A 204 -9.60 -7.82 1.88
C PRO A 204 -8.49 -7.15 2.68
N VAL A 205 -7.31 -7.79 2.76
CA VAL A 205 -6.12 -7.23 3.44
C VAL A 205 -5.66 -5.96 2.75
N PHE A 206 -5.53 -5.99 1.42
CA PHE A 206 -5.07 -4.83 0.66
C PHE A 206 -6.14 -3.74 0.55
N VAL A 207 -7.41 -4.11 0.32
CA VAL A 207 -8.48 -3.12 0.13
C VAL A 207 -8.94 -2.52 1.45
N ALA A 208 -9.43 -3.34 2.39
CA ALA A 208 -9.99 -2.86 3.65
C ALA A 208 -8.90 -2.61 4.71
N GLY A 209 -7.92 -3.51 4.80
CA GLY A 209 -6.84 -3.40 5.77
C GLY A 209 -5.89 -2.24 5.44
N PHE A 210 -5.37 -2.20 4.23
CA PHE A 210 -4.38 -1.20 3.84
C PHE A 210 -5.02 0.06 3.25
N LEU A 211 -5.62 -0.05 2.06
CA LEU A 211 -5.96 1.12 1.25
C LEU A 211 -7.01 2.00 1.90
N LEU A 212 -8.11 1.40 2.37
CA LEU A 212 -9.23 2.14 2.97
C LEU A 212 -8.79 2.83 4.26
N GLN A 213 -8.05 2.17 5.14
CA GLN A 213 -7.58 2.77 6.40
C GLN A 213 -6.60 3.92 6.15
N VAL A 214 -5.66 3.77 5.18
CA VAL A 214 -4.76 4.87 4.81
C VAL A 214 -5.54 6.04 4.23
N LEU A 215 -6.52 5.77 3.34
CA LEU A 215 -7.33 6.82 2.72
C LEU A 215 -8.17 7.57 3.77
N LEU A 216 -8.89 6.85 4.64
CA LEU A 216 -9.72 7.46 5.68
C LEU A 216 -8.87 8.26 6.67
N GLY A 217 -7.73 7.72 7.10
CA GLY A 217 -6.81 8.43 7.97
C GLY A 217 -6.24 9.70 7.32
N ALA A 218 -5.81 9.61 6.05
CA ALA A 218 -5.30 10.76 5.32
C ALA A 218 -6.38 11.84 5.09
N MET A 219 -7.59 11.44 4.69
CA MET A 219 -8.71 12.37 4.48
C MET A 219 -9.13 13.04 5.79
N SER A 220 -9.22 12.31 6.89
CA SER A 220 -9.55 12.87 8.21
C SER A 220 -8.55 13.92 8.68
N TYR A 221 -7.28 13.84 8.22
CA TYR A 221 -6.28 14.87 8.49
C TYR A 221 -6.37 16.05 7.53
N LEU A 222 -6.57 15.80 6.23
CA LEU A 222 -6.48 16.82 5.18
C LEU A 222 -7.75 17.65 5.03
N LEU A 223 -8.94 17.05 5.19
CA LEU A 223 -10.23 17.73 4.99
C LEU A 223 -10.38 18.97 5.89
N PRO A 224 -10.14 18.91 7.22
CA PRO A 224 -10.27 20.10 8.07
C PRO A 224 -9.37 21.25 7.62
N GLN A 225 -8.19 20.95 7.10
CA GLN A 225 -7.23 21.97 6.65
C GLN A 225 -7.67 22.63 5.32
N ARG A 226 -8.39 21.88 4.47
CA ARG A 226 -8.90 22.37 3.18
C ARG A 226 -10.22 23.13 3.31
N MET A 227 -11.05 22.78 4.29
CA MET A 227 -12.33 23.45 4.54
C MET A 227 -12.16 24.89 5.03
N GLY A 228 -11.00 25.23 5.60
CA GLY A 228 -10.69 26.59 6.05
C GLY A 228 -11.42 26.96 7.36
N GLY A 229 -11.74 28.25 7.55
CA GLY A 229 -12.38 28.75 8.76
C GLY A 229 -11.41 29.17 9.88
N GLY A 230 -10.10 29.13 9.59
CA GLY A 230 -9.05 29.53 10.53
C GLY A 230 -8.65 28.45 11.54
N PRO A 231 -7.59 28.71 12.34
CA PRO A 231 -6.99 27.69 13.22
C PRO A 231 -7.93 27.13 14.30
N ALA A 232 -8.91 27.89 14.74
CA ALA A 232 -9.88 27.45 15.75
C ALA A 232 -10.84 26.38 15.18
N VAL A 233 -11.36 26.63 13.97
CA VAL A 233 -12.26 25.68 13.28
C VAL A 233 -11.52 24.39 12.92
N VAL A 234 -10.28 24.51 12.41
CA VAL A 234 -9.46 23.33 12.10
C VAL A 234 -9.20 22.48 13.35
N ARG A 235 -8.89 23.12 14.50
CA ARG A 235 -8.71 22.38 15.78
C ARG A 235 -9.99 21.68 16.22
N ALA A 236 -11.13 22.35 16.14
CA ALA A 236 -12.42 21.78 16.51
C ALA A 236 -12.77 20.57 15.62
N SER A 237 -12.60 20.70 14.30
CA SER A 237 -12.81 19.62 13.34
C SER A 237 -11.88 18.44 13.60
N ASN A 238 -10.58 18.67 13.80
CA ASN A 238 -9.62 17.61 14.13
C ASN A 238 -9.99 16.86 15.42
N LYS A 239 -10.49 17.59 16.44
CA LYS A 239 -10.98 16.97 17.69
C LYS A 239 -12.17 16.06 17.42
N GLU A 240 -13.12 16.48 16.59
CA GLU A 240 -14.30 15.68 16.25
C GLU A 240 -13.95 14.47 15.40
N PHE A 241 -13.10 14.62 14.36
CA PHE A 241 -12.60 13.49 13.57
C PHE A 241 -11.81 12.48 14.41
N SER A 242 -11.19 12.90 15.49
CA SER A 242 -10.42 12.03 16.39
C SER A 242 -11.23 11.50 17.58
N ARG A 243 -12.54 11.80 17.63
CA ARG A 243 -13.42 11.28 18.67
C ARG A 243 -13.44 9.75 18.63
N PHE A 244 -13.22 9.13 19.78
CA PHE A 244 -13.12 7.66 19.92
C PHE A 244 -12.09 6.98 18.98
N ALA A 245 -11.01 7.66 18.62
CA ALA A 245 -10.01 7.19 17.65
C ALA A 245 -9.56 5.75 17.91
N ALA A 246 -9.15 5.43 19.14
CA ALA A 246 -8.68 4.10 19.48
C ALA A 246 -9.77 3.03 19.31
N ALA A 247 -11.00 3.31 19.78
CA ALA A 247 -12.11 2.38 19.65
C ALA A 247 -12.47 2.12 18.19
N ARG A 248 -12.56 3.17 17.37
CA ARG A 248 -12.85 3.06 15.92
C ARG A 248 -11.81 2.22 15.20
N VAL A 249 -10.54 2.54 15.37
CA VAL A 249 -9.44 1.78 14.75
C VAL A 249 -9.44 0.32 15.23
N THR A 250 -9.68 0.09 16.52
CA THR A 250 -9.75 -1.28 17.07
C THR A 250 -10.92 -2.06 16.47
N VAL A 251 -12.13 -1.47 16.40
CA VAL A 251 -13.31 -2.12 15.82
C VAL A 251 -13.06 -2.50 14.37
N VAL A 252 -12.55 -1.58 13.54
CA VAL A 252 -12.25 -1.85 12.12
C VAL A 252 -11.26 -3.02 11.97
N ASN A 253 -10.19 -3.00 12.74
CA ASN A 253 -9.14 -4.02 12.62
C ASN A 253 -9.59 -5.39 13.16
N LEU A 254 -10.30 -5.45 14.29
CA LEU A 254 -10.87 -6.68 14.82
C LEU A 254 -11.92 -7.25 13.86
N SER A 255 -12.78 -6.39 13.30
CA SER A 255 -13.76 -6.78 12.30
C SER A 255 -13.11 -7.44 11.08
N LEU A 256 -12.03 -6.87 10.59
CA LEU A 256 -11.29 -7.43 9.45
C LEU A 256 -10.63 -8.77 9.81
N ILE A 257 -10.02 -8.89 10.98
CA ILE A 257 -9.45 -10.16 11.45
C ILE A 257 -10.52 -11.25 11.51
N VAL A 258 -11.66 -10.96 12.15
CA VAL A 258 -12.77 -11.94 12.25
C VAL A 258 -13.34 -12.28 10.87
N PHE A 259 -13.46 -11.30 9.98
CA PHE A 259 -13.90 -11.55 8.60
C PHE A 259 -12.98 -12.52 7.86
N MET A 260 -11.67 -12.46 8.08
CA MET A 260 -10.68 -13.32 7.43
C MET A 260 -10.61 -14.74 8.02
N LEU A 261 -11.15 -14.97 9.22
CA LEU A 261 -11.18 -16.31 9.79
C LEU A 261 -12.05 -17.26 8.94
N PRO A 262 -11.73 -18.54 8.89
CA PRO A 262 -12.55 -19.54 8.19
C PRO A 262 -14.00 -19.53 8.68
N THR A 263 -14.97 -19.67 7.76
CA THR A 263 -16.41 -19.74 8.11
C THR A 263 -16.76 -20.90 9.02
N THR A 264 -15.97 -21.96 9.00
CA THR A 264 -16.07 -23.08 9.93
C THR A 264 -15.87 -22.69 11.39
N LEU A 265 -15.11 -21.62 11.65
CA LEU A 265 -14.84 -21.11 13.00
C LEU A 265 -15.84 -20.02 13.45
N THR A 266 -16.34 -19.23 12.51
CA THR A 266 -17.11 -18.01 12.86
C THR A 266 -18.56 -18.03 12.41
N GLY A 267 -18.93 -18.88 11.46
CA GLY A 267 -20.27 -18.86 10.84
C GLY A 267 -20.49 -17.62 9.94
N SER A 268 -21.40 -17.74 8.97
CA SER A 268 -21.66 -16.66 8.01
C SER A 268 -22.29 -15.42 8.65
N TRP A 269 -23.19 -15.59 9.58
CA TRP A 269 -23.86 -14.48 10.28
C TRP A 269 -22.90 -13.61 11.10
N VAL A 270 -21.95 -14.23 11.78
CA VAL A 270 -20.91 -13.50 12.51
C VAL A 270 -20.11 -12.63 11.57
N LYS A 271 -19.74 -13.14 10.40
CA LYS A 271 -19.01 -12.34 9.38
C LYS A 271 -19.82 -11.15 8.89
N VAL A 272 -21.10 -11.30 8.61
CA VAL A 272 -21.99 -10.21 8.19
C VAL A 272 -22.09 -9.14 9.28
N THR A 273 -22.36 -9.54 10.51
CA THR A 273 -22.48 -8.60 11.64
C THR A 273 -21.19 -7.83 11.88
N VAL A 274 -20.06 -8.53 11.88
CA VAL A 274 -18.73 -7.94 12.12
C VAL A 274 -18.34 -7.01 10.96
N SER A 275 -18.66 -7.35 9.70
CA SER A 275 -18.44 -6.46 8.57
C SER A 275 -19.24 -5.17 8.67
N ALA A 276 -20.51 -5.26 9.10
CA ALA A 276 -21.35 -4.10 9.33
C ALA A 276 -20.79 -3.20 10.45
N MET A 277 -20.33 -3.79 11.57
CA MET A 277 -19.67 -3.04 12.65
C MET A 277 -18.39 -2.35 12.18
N GLY A 278 -17.57 -3.03 11.38
CA GLY A 278 -16.36 -2.45 10.80
C GLY A 278 -16.64 -1.29 9.85
N ALA A 279 -17.77 -1.32 9.13
CA ALA A 279 -18.18 -0.23 8.24
C ALA A 279 -18.69 1.01 8.98
N LEU A 280 -19.15 0.87 10.24
CA LEU A 280 -19.63 1.97 11.09
C LEU A 280 -18.52 2.59 11.96
N GLY A 281 -17.38 1.93 12.14
CA GLY A 281 -16.22 2.41 12.90
C GLY A 281 -15.38 3.39 12.13
#